data_4663c69bd9cdb118f3aeabf93eabf377
#
_entry.id   4663c69bd9cdb118f3aeabf93eabf377
#
_cell.length_a   1.000
_cell.length_b   1.000
_cell.length_c   1.000
_cell.angle_alpha   90.00
_cell.angle_beta   90.00
_cell.angle_gamma   90.00
#
_symmetry.space_group_name_H-M   'P 1'
#
loop_
_entity.id
_entity.type
_entity.pdbx_description
1 polymer ?
#
loop_
_entity_poly.entity_id
_entity_poly.type
_entity_poly.pdbx_seq_one_letter_code
_entity_poly.pdbx_strand_id
1 'polypeptide(L)'
;MTHIRSHLTAAFAAAGIFMAVPAFAQSSNCQDAQKFLAERQGLIQQINKLGGDGKQKKIDPRAACGVFTKLVNNGETGVKWLTANKDWCQVPDQFAQSFTEDHKRAQNMKGQACTAAAKVAEMEKKAKQAQQQQQGGKGGGLLGGGGLTGTYSMPKGAL
;
A
#
# COMPACT_ATOMS: atom_id res chain seq x y z
N MET A 1 74.45 -38.02 -2.39
CA MET A 1 73.03 -38.06 -2.82
C MET A 1 72.27 -36.98 -2.06
N THR A 2 72.27 -35.78 -2.63
CA THR A 2 71.74 -34.57 -1.98
C THR A 2 70.47 -34.10 -2.72
N HIS A 3 69.32 -34.24 -2.08
CA HIS A 3 68.05 -33.77 -2.64
C HIS A 3 67.85 -32.29 -2.34
N ILE A 4 67.97 -31.45 -3.33
CA ILE A 4 67.61 -30.02 -3.29
C ILE A 4 66.13 -29.90 -3.54
N ARG A 5 65.37 -29.56 -2.48
CA ARG A 5 63.97 -29.19 -2.62
C ARG A 5 63.88 -27.71 -2.89
N SER A 6 63.55 -27.37 -4.13
CA SER A 6 63.17 -26.00 -4.55
C SER A 6 61.82 -25.63 -3.99
N HIS A 7 61.76 -24.67 -3.08
CA HIS A 7 60.53 -24.03 -2.67
C HIS A 7 60.20 -22.88 -3.65
N LEU A 8 59.22 -23.12 -4.54
CA LEU A 8 58.64 -22.06 -5.35
C LEU A 8 57.60 -21.30 -4.49
N THR A 9 58.00 -20.15 -3.98
CA THR A 9 57.10 -19.17 -3.40
C THR A 9 56.42 -18.36 -4.48
N ALA A 10 55.20 -18.70 -4.84
CA ALA A 10 54.36 -17.90 -5.72
C ALA A 10 53.81 -16.69 -4.94
N ALA A 11 54.37 -15.53 -5.21
CA ALA A 11 53.83 -14.26 -4.71
C ALA A 11 52.59 -13.88 -5.53
N PHE A 12 51.42 -14.03 -4.97
CA PHE A 12 50.17 -13.46 -5.50
C PHE A 12 50.17 -11.96 -5.24
N ALA A 13 50.49 -11.17 -6.24
CA ALA A 13 50.22 -9.74 -6.25
C ALA A 13 48.69 -9.57 -6.47
N ALA A 14 47.95 -9.38 -5.40
CA ALA A 14 46.54 -8.95 -5.46
C ALA A 14 46.52 -7.50 -5.97
N ALA A 15 46.35 -7.34 -7.28
CA ALA A 15 46.01 -6.04 -7.87
C ALA A 15 44.56 -5.71 -7.41
N GLY A 16 44.44 -4.95 -6.33
CA GLY A 16 43.21 -4.34 -5.91
C GLY A 16 42.75 -3.34 -6.96
N ILE A 17 41.82 -3.76 -7.82
CA ILE A 17 41.08 -2.84 -8.67
C ILE A 17 40.14 -2.10 -7.73
N PHE A 18 40.59 -0.96 -7.20
CA PHE A 18 39.71 0.05 -6.61
C PHE A 18 38.83 0.57 -7.76
N MET A 19 37.64 0.01 -7.92
CA MET A 19 36.60 0.65 -8.69
C MET A 19 36.34 1.99 -8.02
N ALA A 20 36.88 3.05 -8.58
CA ALA A 20 36.53 4.41 -8.19
C ALA A 20 35.06 4.60 -8.51
N VAL A 21 34.20 4.39 -7.50
CA VAL A 21 32.80 4.78 -7.57
C VAL A 21 32.84 6.30 -7.75
N PRO A 22 32.27 6.84 -8.85
CA PRO A 22 32.31 8.28 -9.07
C PRO A 22 31.70 8.99 -7.85
N ALA A 23 32.45 9.93 -7.28
CA ALA A 23 32.10 10.68 -6.07
C ALA A 23 30.76 11.44 -6.18
N PHE A 24 30.18 11.53 -7.36
CA PHE A 24 28.89 12.13 -7.66
C PHE A 24 27.68 11.37 -7.08
N ALA A 25 27.82 10.07 -6.81
CA ALA A 25 26.73 9.26 -6.24
C ALA A 25 26.53 9.48 -4.73
N GLN A 26 27.34 10.31 -4.09
CA GLN A 26 27.32 10.52 -2.63
C GLN A 26 26.80 11.90 -2.21
N SER A 27 26.19 12.67 -3.10
CA SER A 27 25.51 13.89 -2.65
C SER A 27 24.33 13.47 -1.74
N SER A 28 24.16 14.17 -0.61
CA SER A 28 23.08 13.92 0.35
C SER A 28 21.71 13.87 -0.34
N ASN A 29 21.53 14.67 -1.38
CA ASN A 29 20.30 14.75 -2.16
C ASN A 29 19.99 13.44 -2.93
N CYS A 30 21.00 12.73 -3.46
CA CYS A 30 20.78 11.46 -4.16
C CYS A 30 20.45 10.33 -3.18
N GLN A 31 20.99 10.38 -1.97
CA GLN A 31 20.66 9.40 -0.91
C GLN A 31 19.21 9.53 -0.39
N ASP A 32 18.60 10.70 -0.48
CA ASP A 32 17.22 10.89 -0.09
C ASP A 32 16.23 10.04 -0.90
N ALA A 33 16.60 9.67 -2.14
CA ALA A 33 15.84 8.73 -2.93
C ALA A 33 15.63 7.38 -2.22
N GLN A 34 16.64 6.90 -1.53
CA GLN A 34 16.57 5.61 -0.83
C GLN A 34 15.51 5.62 0.27
N LYS A 35 15.31 6.76 0.95
CA LYS A 35 14.32 6.89 2.05
C LYS A 35 12.90 6.71 1.51
N PHE A 36 12.50 7.50 0.51
CA PHE A 36 11.14 7.39 -0.03
C PHE A 36 10.90 6.07 -0.79
N LEU A 37 11.95 5.48 -1.39
CA LEU A 37 11.84 4.17 -2.05
C LEU A 37 11.68 3.04 -1.02
N ALA A 38 12.40 3.07 0.08
CA ALA A 38 12.25 2.09 1.17
C ALA A 38 10.87 2.19 1.82
N GLU A 39 10.40 3.42 2.10
CA GLU A 39 9.04 3.66 2.61
C GLU A 39 7.99 3.13 1.64
N ARG A 40 8.13 3.43 0.33
CA ARG A 40 7.23 2.95 -0.72
C ARG A 40 7.14 1.43 -0.74
N GLN A 41 8.28 0.75 -0.64
CA GLN A 41 8.32 -0.71 -0.59
C GLN A 41 7.56 -1.25 0.63
N GLY A 42 7.73 -0.65 1.80
CA GLY A 42 6.97 -0.99 3.00
C GLY A 42 5.45 -0.79 2.83
N LEU A 43 5.04 0.29 2.16
CA LEU A 43 3.62 0.55 1.87
C LEU A 43 3.04 -0.46 0.88
N ILE A 44 3.79 -0.85 -0.16
CA ILE A 44 3.38 -1.91 -1.09
C ILE A 44 3.20 -3.25 -0.36
N GLN A 45 4.10 -3.59 0.55
CA GLN A 45 3.94 -4.79 1.39
C GLN A 45 2.68 -4.73 2.26
N GLN A 46 2.33 -3.57 2.82
CA GLN A 46 1.09 -3.40 3.57
C GLN A 46 -0.13 -3.60 2.67
N ILE A 47 -0.13 -3.09 1.43
CA ILE A 47 -1.21 -3.30 0.47
C ILE A 47 -1.37 -4.80 0.15
N ASN A 48 -0.26 -5.50 -0.09
CA ASN A 48 -0.28 -6.93 -0.37
C ASN A 48 -0.87 -7.73 0.81
N LYS A 49 -0.55 -7.36 2.04
CA LYS A 49 -1.12 -7.98 3.25
C LYS A 49 -2.62 -7.72 3.40
N LEU A 50 -3.14 -6.56 2.94
CA LEU A 50 -4.57 -6.29 2.95
C LEU A 50 -5.34 -7.22 2.00
N GLY A 51 -4.73 -7.57 0.85
CA GLY A 51 -5.31 -8.50 -0.12
C GLY A 51 -5.38 -9.96 0.37
N GLY A 52 -4.64 -10.29 1.43
CA GLY A 52 -4.54 -11.65 1.99
C GLY A 52 -3.83 -12.61 1.02
N ASP A 53 -3.35 -13.74 1.54
CA ASP A 53 -2.63 -14.77 0.79
C ASP A 53 -3.55 -15.59 -0.14
N GLY A 54 -4.28 -14.93 -1.04
CA GLY A 54 -5.12 -15.58 -2.05
C GLY A 54 -6.41 -16.23 -1.53
N LYS A 55 -6.65 -16.25 -0.23
CA LYS A 55 -7.94 -16.66 0.35
C LYS A 55 -8.81 -15.42 0.42
N GLN A 56 -9.96 -15.41 -0.25
CA GLN A 56 -10.94 -14.32 -0.41
C GLN A 56 -11.26 -13.56 0.90
N LYS A 57 -10.28 -12.89 1.44
CA LYS A 57 -10.46 -12.02 2.58
C LYS A 57 -11.01 -10.71 2.03
N LYS A 58 -12.23 -10.34 2.42
CA LYS A 58 -12.79 -9.03 2.06
C LYS A 58 -11.85 -7.95 2.60
N ILE A 59 -11.25 -7.18 1.68
CA ILE A 59 -10.37 -6.07 2.05
C ILE A 59 -11.23 -5.03 2.77
N ASP A 60 -10.80 -4.60 3.96
CA ASP A 60 -11.42 -3.47 4.63
C ASP A 60 -11.14 -2.17 3.84
N PRO A 61 -12.18 -1.52 3.29
CA PRO A 61 -11.99 -0.31 2.48
C PRO A 61 -11.35 0.85 3.25
N ARG A 62 -11.52 0.92 4.57
CA ARG A 62 -10.93 1.98 5.41
C ARG A 62 -9.43 1.77 5.54
N ALA A 63 -9.01 0.54 5.81
CA ALA A 63 -7.60 0.19 5.85
C ALA A 63 -6.94 0.43 4.49
N ALA A 64 -7.59 0.03 3.41
CA ALA A 64 -7.11 0.26 2.04
C ALA A 64 -6.98 1.77 1.73
N CYS A 65 -8.00 2.58 2.03
CA CYS A 65 -7.96 4.04 1.85
C CYS A 65 -6.77 4.66 2.62
N GLY A 66 -6.54 4.22 3.87
CA GLY A 66 -5.44 4.73 4.70
C GLY A 66 -4.06 4.42 4.09
N VAL A 67 -3.83 3.18 3.64
CA VAL A 67 -2.54 2.78 3.07
C VAL A 67 -2.32 3.44 1.70
N PHE A 68 -3.33 3.48 0.83
CA PHE A 68 -3.20 4.17 -0.46
C PHE A 68 -3.00 5.68 -0.30
N THR A 69 -3.57 6.31 0.73
CA THR A 69 -3.29 7.72 1.03
C THR A 69 -1.81 7.93 1.34
N LYS A 70 -1.21 7.08 2.16
CA LYS A 70 0.23 7.14 2.45
C LYS A 70 1.06 6.89 1.19
N LEU A 71 0.67 5.93 0.35
CA LEU A 71 1.38 5.62 -0.90
C LEU A 71 1.34 6.79 -1.88
N VAL A 72 0.23 7.51 -1.96
CA VAL A 72 0.11 8.72 -2.79
C VAL A 72 1.00 9.83 -2.27
N ASN A 73 1.01 10.10 -0.97
CA ASN A 73 1.87 11.12 -0.37
C ASN A 73 3.36 10.81 -0.59
N ASN A 74 3.75 9.55 -0.40
CA ASN A 74 5.09 9.08 -0.72
C ASN A 74 5.42 9.27 -2.21
N GLY A 75 4.48 8.94 -3.10
CA GLY A 75 4.63 9.15 -4.55
C GLY A 75 4.80 10.62 -4.93
N GLU A 76 4.07 11.54 -4.30
CA GLU A 76 4.24 12.99 -4.51
C GLU A 76 5.65 13.45 -4.12
N THR A 77 6.16 12.96 -2.99
CA THR A 77 7.54 13.21 -2.56
C THR A 77 8.54 12.71 -3.59
N GLY A 78 8.36 11.48 -4.08
CA GLY A 78 9.24 10.90 -5.08
C GLY A 78 9.21 11.63 -6.42
N VAL A 79 8.02 12.01 -6.91
CA VAL A 79 7.88 12.79 -8.16
C VAL A 79 8.55 14.15 -8.03
N LYS A 80 8.36 14.87 -6.93
CA LYS A 80 9.04 16.15 -6.67
C LYS A 80 10.55 15.97 -6.64
N TRP A 81 11.02 14.93 -5.97
CA TRP A 81 12.45 14.63 -5.91
C TRP A 81 13.03 14.32 -7.30
N LEU A 82 12.34 13.49 -8.10
CA LEU A 82 12.75 13.17 -9.48
C LEU A 82 12.83 14.43 -10.34
N THR A 83 11.84 15.31 -10.25
CA THR A 83 11.83 16.58 -11.01
C THR A 83 13.05 17.43 -10.69
N ALA A 84 13.47 17.47 -9.43
CA ALA A 84 14.57 18.33 -8.99
C ALA A 84 15.97 17.70 -9.17
N ASN A 85 16.07 16.37 -9.12
CA ASN A 85 17.36 15.69 -8.96
C ASN A 85 17.66 14.62 -10.04
N LYS A 86 16.70 14.29 -10.93
CA LYS A 86 16.84 13.20 -11.90
C LYS A 86 18.12 13.31 -12.70
N ASP A 87 18.39 14.46 -13.30
CA ASP A 87 19.54 14.67 -14.18
C ASP A 87 20.85 14.68 -13.37
N TRP A 88 20.82 15.35 -12.22
CA TRP A 88 21.98 15.42 -11.32
C TRP A 88 22.35 14.07 -10.73
N CYS A 89 21.37 13.28 -10.33
CA CYS A 89 21.58 11.94 -9.77
C CYS A 89 21.63 10.83 -10.84
N GLN A 90 21.63 11.20 -12.12
CA GLN A 90 21.69 10.28 -13.27
C GLN A 90 20.62 9.17 -13.20
N VAL A 91 19.41 9.54 -12.79
CA VAL A 91 18.29 8.60 -12.73
C VAL A 91 17.80 8.31 -14.15
N PRO A 92 17.69 7.03 -14.57
CA PRO A 92 17.21 6.70 -15.90
C PRO A 92 15.81 7.23 -16.17
N ASP A 93 15.57 7.76 -17.38
CA ASP A 93 14.27 8.28 -17.81
C ASP A 93 13.16 7.24 -17.65
N GLN A 94 13.43 6.00 -18.01
CA GLN A 94 12.50 4.89 -17.87
C GLN A 94 12.03 4.70 -16.42
N PHE A 95 12.95 4.82 -15.45
CA PHE A 95 12.60 4.73 -14.03
C PHE A 95 11.69 5.90 -13.64
N ALA A 96 12.04 7.13 -14.02
CA ALA A 96 11.26 8.32 -13.69
C ALA A 96 9.83 8.26 -14.28
N GLN A 97 9.69 7.78 -15.52
CA GLN A 97 8.41 7.57 -16.17
C GLN A 97 7.58 6.50 -15.45
N SER A 98 8.16 5.31 -15.22
CA SER A 98 7.48 4.22 -14.50
C SER A 98 7.03 4.64 -13.12
N PHE A 99 7.86 5.36 -12.37
CA PHE A 99 7.51 5.86 -11.04
C PHE A 99 6.32 6.83 -11.09
N THR A 100 6.30 7.72 -12.10
CA THR A 100 5.21 8.69 -12.29
C THR A 100 3.90 7.99 -12.67
N GLU A 101 3.95 6.97 -13.51
CA GLU A 101 2.78 6.16 -13.88
C GLU A 101 2.24 5.38 -12.70
N ASP A 102 3.11 4.78 -11.91
CA ASP A 102 2.72 4.07 -10.69
C ASP A 102 2.11 5.01 -9.65
N HIS A 103 2.61 6.24 -9.57
CA HIS A 103 1.99 7.27 -8.73
C HIS A 103 0.56 7.60 -9.18
N LYS A 104 0.32 7.77 -10.49
CA LYS A 104 -1.03 7.98 -11.04
C LYS A 104 -1.96 6.80 -10.74
N ARG A 105 -1.48 5.57 -10.87
CA ARG A 105 -2.25 4.37 -10.49
C ARG A 105 -2.61 4.38 -9.01
N ALA A 106 -1.66 4.72 -8.14
CA ALA A 106 -1.90 4.83 -6.71
C ALA A 106 -2.97 5.88 -6.38
N GLN A 107 -2.99 7.03 -7.07
CA GLN A 107 -4.03 8.05 -6.94
C GLN A 107 -5.42 7.50 -7.28
N ASN A 108 -5.54 6.77 -8.39
CA ASN A 108 -6.80 6.14 -8.80
C ASN A 108 -7.28 5.11 -7.77
N MET A 109 -6.38 4.26 -7.29
CA MET A 109 -6.70 3.24 -6.27
C MET A 109 -7.11 3.88 -4.94
N LYS A 110 -6.44 4.96 -4.52
CA LYS A 110 -6.86 5.78 -3.37
C LYS A 110 -8.29 6.27 -3.54
N GLY A 111 -8.61 6.86 -4.69
CA GLY A 111 -9.96 7.37 -4.97
C GLY A 111 -11.03 6.29 -4.80
N GLN A 112 -10.81 5.11 -5.38
CA GLN A 112 -11.73 3.98 -5.29
C GLN A 112 -11.87 3.46 -3.85
N ALA A 113 -10.75 3.24 -3.17
CA ALA A 113 -10.74 2.72 -1.79
C ALA A 113 -11.41 3.70 -0.81
N CYS A 114 -11.12 5.00 -0.93
CA CYS A 114 -11.71 6.01 -0.04
C CYS A 114 -13.21 6.21 -0.31
N THR A 115 -13.66 6.13 -1.56
CA THR A 115 -15.07 6.14 -1.90
C THR A 115 -15.80 4.92 -1.30
N ALA A 116 -15.20 3.73 -1.39
CA ALA A 116 -15.76 2.52 -0.76
C ALA A 116 -15.80 2.65 0.77
N ALA A 117 -14.77 3.20 1.39
CA ALA A 117 -14.71 3.45 2.83
C ALA A 117 -15.81 4.42 3.29
N ALA A 118 -16.07 5.49 2.52
CA ALA A 118 -17.13 6.44 2.81
C ALA A 118 -18.52 5.78 2.74
N LYS A 119 -18.76 4.93 1.73
CA LYS A 119 -20.03 4.17 1.61
C LYS A 119 -20.25 3.23 2.81
N VAL A 120 -19.22 2.53 3.26
CA VAL A 120 -19.29 1.65 4.44
C VAL A 120 -19.64 2.47 5.69
N ALA A 121 -18.98 3.61 5.88
CA ALA A 121 -19.26 4.50 7.01
C ALA A 121 -20.71 5.02 7.01
N GLU A 122 -21.24 5.36 5.82
CA GLU A 122 -22.63 5.79 5.66
C GLU A 122 -23.62 4.67 5.99
N MET A 123 -23.38 3.45 5.49
CA MET A 123 -24.24 2.30 5.79
C MET A 123 -24.25 1.98 7.28
N GLU A 124 -23.10 2.02 7.96
CA GLU A 124 -23.04 1.82 9.42
C GLU A 124 -23.79 2.89 10.19
N LYS A 125 -23.70 4.15 9.76
CA LYS A 125 -24.45 5.25 10.36
C LYS A 125 -25.97 5.01 10.23
N LYS A 126 -26.44 4.63 9.05
CA LYS A 126 -27.85 4.29 8.81
C LYS A 126 -28.32 3.11 9.64
N ALA A 127 -27.51 2.05 9.74
CA ALA A 127 -27.82 0.87 10.56
C ALA A 127 -27.95 1.23 12.04
N LYS A 128 -27.05 2.05 12.58
CA LYS A 128 -27.13 2.54 13.97
C LYS A 128 -28.39 3.37 14.23
N GLN A 129 -28.75 4.26 13.30
CA GLN A 129 -29.96 5.07 13.41
C GLN A 129 -31.24 4.20 13.40
N ALA A 130 -31.30 3.18 12.53
CA ALA A 130 -32.41 2.24 12.49
C ALA A 130 -32.55 1.44 13.80
N GLN A 131 -31.45 1.00 14.40
CA GLN A 131 -31.47 0.33 15.71
C GLN A 131 -31.96 1.23 16.84
N GLN A 132 -31.58 2.51 16.86
CA GLN A 132 -32.03 3.46 17.87
C GLN A 132 -33.52 3.74 17.77
N GLN A 133 -34.08 3.82 16.56
CA GLN A 133 -35.49 3.99 16.33
C GLN A 133 -36.33 2.79 16.83
N GLN A 134 -35.78 1.55 16.71
CA GLN A 134 -36.46 0.35 17.23
C GLN A 134 -36.41 0.26 18.77
N GLN A 135 -35.37 0.78 19.41
CA GLN A 135 -35.27 0.81 20.89
C GLN A 135 -36.03 1.95 21.53
N GLY A 136 -36.27 3.05 20.82
CA GLY A 136 -37.08 4.17 21.31
C GLY A 136 -38.58 3.91 21.32
N GLY A 137 -39.04 2.85 20.64
CA GLY A 137 -40.48 2.47 20.59
C GLY A 137 -40.96 1.63 21.75
N LYS A 138 -40.14 1.33 22.77
CA LYS A 138 -40.51 0.45 23.90
C LYS A 138 -40.89 1.21 25.18
N GLY A 139 -41.40 2.41 25.07
CA GLY A 139 -41.82 3.21 26.20
C GLY A 139 -43.00 4.13 25.89
N GLY A 140 -44.21 3.60 25.90
CA GLY A 140 -45.40 4.44 25.91
C GLY A 140 -46.50 4.00 24.95
N GLY A 141 -47.43 3.20 25.42
CA GLY A 141 -48.61 2.87 24.64
C GLY A 141 -49.40 1.70 25.19
N LEU A 142 -49.85 1.81 26.45
CA LEU A 142 -50.99 1.07 26.92
C LEU A 142 -52.24 1.58 26.14
N LEU A 143 -53.00 0.65 25.53
CA LEU A 143 -54.31 0.83 24.87
C LEU A 143 -54.25 1.01 23.33
N GLY A 144 -54.73 -0.03 22.67
CA GLY A 144 -55.21 0.07 21.29
C GLY A 144 -54.87 -1.14 20.44
N GLY A 145 -55.80 -2.12 20.41
CA GLY A 145 -55.75 -3.35 19.64
C GLY A 145 -55.60 -3.14 18.14
N GLY A 146 -55.06 -4.12 17.52
CA GLY A 146 -54.94 -4.23 16.07
C GLY A 146 -53.86 -5.23 15.70
N GLY A 147 -54.18 -6.51 15.78
CA GLY A 147 -53.33 -7.56 15.29
C GLY A 147 -53.11 -7.43 13.79
N LEU A 148 -51.86 -7.30 13.41
CA LEU A 148 -51.41 -7.61 12.06
C LEU A 148 -50.23 -8.55 12.19
N THR A 149 -50.56 -9.83 12.50
CA THR A 149 -49.67 -10.96 12.20
C THR A 149 -49.71 -11.20 10.69
N GLY A 150 -49.00 -10.37 9.97
CA GLY A 150 -48.68 -10.64 8.56
C GLY A 150 -47.62 -11.73 8.50
N THR A 151 -48.08 -12.98 8.46
CA THR A 151 -47.24 -14.11 8.02
C THR A 151 -46.87 -13.87 6.57
N TYR A 152 -45.70 -13.36 6.33
CA TYR A 152 -45.06 -13.41 5.00
C TYR A 152 -44.71 -14.87 4.72
N SER A 153 -45.60 -15.56 3.98
CA SER A 153 -45.24 -16.85 3.36
C SER A 153 -44.29 -16.58 2.22
N MET A 154 -43.08 -17.11 2.32
CA MET A 154 -42.14 -17.15 1.18
C MET A 154 -42.76 -18.00 0.08
N PRO A 155 -42.76 -17.53 -1.19
CA PRO A 155 -43.14 -18.40 -2.32
C PRO A 155 -42.11 -19.54 -2.43
N LYS A 156 -42.57 -20.79 -2.29
CA LYS A 156 -41.88 -21.98 -2.72
C LYS A 156 -41.79 -21.96 -4.25
N GLY A 157 -40.60 -21.92 -4.79
CA GLY A 157 -40.40 -22.28 -6.19
C GLY A 157 -39.49 -21.29 -6.95
N ALA A 158 -38.20 -21.53 -6.86
CA ALA A 158 -37.27 -21.34 -7.96
C ALA A 158 -36.04 -22.20 -7.65
N LEU A 159 -36.07 -23.40 -8.18
CA LEU A 159 -34.88 -24.19 -8.48
C LEU A 159 -34.30 -23.72 -9.79
#